data_cc5657c698ca1af869a1f016306c4c45
#
_entry.id   cc5657c698ca1af869a1f016306c4c45
#
_cell.length_a   1.000
_cell.length_b   1.000
_cell.length_c   1.000
_cell.angle_alpha   90.00
_cell.angle_beta   90.00
_cell.angle_gamma   90.00
#
_symmetry.space_group_name_H-M   'P 1'
#
loop_
_entity.id
_entity.type
_entity.pdbx_description
1 polymer ?
#
loop_
_entity_poly.entity_id
_entity_poly.type
_entity_poly.pdbx_seq_one_letter_code
_entity_poly.pdbx_strand_id
1 'polypeptide(L)'
;MTAAKAMRKERTVPEQLQLERYNLAHSSVEANIETDAFEQSHADRIDESARNASDAESQQNNSDESPRQPIRAAVAKAAQLARGAEAHARERQHAKGKNTARERLDLLFDTGTFQEVGRFAGGDINQGVAGCAVITGFGEVYGRKVGVYAQDFSVKGGTLGKAEGEKICHLMDMAMSLKVPVVALIDSGGARIQEGVAALSQYGRIFKKTCEASGLIPQLSLILGPCAGGAVYCPALTDVIIMTKEHSNMFVTGPDVVKAATGEVISMDELGGGLVHNAVSGVAHYLGEDEADAIDYARTILAYLPSSCDAQPPAFAYAATRGEREMASRLADIVPENDRQPYDMLEVIRCIADYGEFVQVQELYAASAVVGFACIGGHPVGIVANQPNVLAGILDVNSSEKVARFVRLCDAFNLPVITLVDTPGYKPGSDQEHAGIIRRGAKVIYAYANAQVPLITVVLRKAFGGAYIVMGSKAIGADVNLALAFQPDCCAGSARSREHNSSQGSAKGQGTWSGC
;
A
#
# COMPACT_ATOMS: atom_id res chain seq x y z
N MET A 1 27.32 4.73 5.01
CA MET A 1 26.41 5.87 4.80
C MET A 1 26.47 6.49 3.39
N THR A 2 27.52 6.32 2.61
CA THR A 2 27.69 6.96 1.30
C THR A 2 27.08 6.19 0.12
N ALA A 3 27.02 4.86 0.18
CA ALA A 3 26.43 4.02 -0.89
C ALA A 3 24.89 4.04 -0.91
N ALA A 4 24.25 4.15 0.26
CA ALA A 4 22.79 4.22 0.36
C ALA A 4 22.21 5.53 -0.19
N LYS A 5 22.99 6.63 -0.16
CA LYS A 5 22.59 7.93 -0.72
C LYS A 5 22.66 7.98 -2.25
N ALA A 6 23.53 7.19 -2.88
CA ALA A 6 23.65 7.12 -4.33
C ALA A 6 22.54 6.28 -4.97
N MET A 7 22.08 5.21 -4.30
CA MET A 7 20.98 4.37 -4.78
C MET A 7 19.58 5.00 -4.69
N ARG A 8 19.41 6.07 -3.90
CA ARG A 8 18.09 6.70 -3.67
C ARG A 8 17.72 7.81 -4.67
N LYS A 9 18.65 8.26 -5.51
CA LYS A 9 18.38 9.29 -6.54
C LYS A 9 17.57 8.74 -7.74
N GLU A 10 17.36 7.42 -7.82
CA GLU A 10 16.68 6.73 -8.93
C GLU A 10 15.25 6.26 -8.59
N ARG A 11 14.70 6.62 -7.43
CA ARG A 11 13.38 6.10 -6.97
C ARG A 11 12.17 6.98 -7.30
N THR A 12 12.34 8.08 -7.96
CA THR A 12 11.20 8.85 -8.49
C THR A 12 10.68 8.15 -9.73
N VAL A 13 9.37 7.91 -9.80
CA VAL A 13 8.69 7.54 -11.05
C VAL A 13 9.23 8.48 -12.13
N PRO A 14 9.85 8.01 -13.21
CA PRO A 14 10.48 8.88 -14.19
C PRO A 14 9.55 9.98 -14.65
N GLU A 15 10.07 11.18 -14.78
CA GLU A 15 9.32 12.33 -15.30
C GLU A 15 8.59 12.01 -16.62
N GLN A 16 9.15 11.12 -17.43
CA GLN A 16 8.53 10.64 -18.67
C GLN A 16 7.25 9.82 -18.43
N LEU A 17 7.21 8.94 -17.44
CA LEU A 17 6.01 8.19 -17.06
C LEU A 17 4.95 9.11 -16.44
N GLN A 18 5.37 10.16 -15.72
CA GLN A 18 4.46 11.18 -15.21
C GLN A 18 3.89 12.06 -16.33
N LEU A 19 4.72 12.47 -17.30
CA LEU A 19 4.30 13.27 -18.45
C LEU A 19 3.42 12.49 -19.43
N GLU A 20 3.73 11.22 -19.70
CA GLU A 20 2.89 10.38 -20.57
C GLU A 20 1.56 10.02 -19.90
N ARG A 21 1.55 9.79 -18.59
CA ARG A 21 0.32 9.62 -17.79
C ARG A 21 -0.54 10.88 -17.78
N TYR A 22 0.09 12.06 -17.69
CA TYR A 22 -0.58 13.35 -17.78
C TYR A 22 -1.18 13.59 -19.18
N ASN A 23 -0.45 13.27 -20.23
CA ASN A 23 -0.89 13.44 -21.62
C ASN A 23 -1.99 12.43 -22.03
N LEU A 24 -1.97 11.18 -21.53
CA LEU A 24 -3.04 10.20 -21.73
C LEU A 24 -4.34 10.58 -21.01
N ALA A 25 -4.25 11.17 -19.81
CA ALA A 25 -5.41 11.71 -19.10
C ALA A 25 -6.04 12.91 -19.81
N HIS A 26 -5.25 13.70 -20.56
CA HIS A 26 -5.73 14.88 -21.28
C HIS A 26 -6.18 14.59 -22.71
N SER A 27 -5.67 13.54 -23.36
CA SER A 27 -6.14 13.14 -24.70
C SER A 27 -7.54 12.53 -24.70
N SER A 28 -8.00 12.02 -23.56
CA SER A 28 -9.39 11.57 -23.39
C SER A 28 -10.39 12.73 -23.16
N VAL A 29 -9.90 13.92 -22.85
CA VAL A 29 -10.73 15.14 -22.63
C VAL A 29 -11.02 15.87 -23.94
N GLU A 30 -10.17 15.74 -24.96
CA GLU A 30 -10.43 16.38 -26.27
C GLU A 30 -11.53 15.70 -27.13
N ALA A 31 -12.00 14.51 -26.72
CA ALA A 31 -13.10 13.82 -27.40
C ALA A 31 -14.53 14.29 -26.99
N ASN A 32 -14.65 15.24 -26.06
CA ASN A 32 -15.93 15.71 -25.51
C ASN A 32 -16.18 17.22 -25.71
N ILE A 33 -15.65 17.84 -26.76
CA ILE A 33 -15.95 19.26 -27.10
C ILE A 33 -17.25 19.39 -27.89
N GLU A 34 -18.34 18.78 -27.43
CA GLU A 34 -19.71 19.13 -27.86
C GLU A 34 -20.62 19.57 -26.70
N THR A 35 -20.05 19.74 -25.48
CA THR A 35 -20.82 20.14 -24.28
C THR A 35 -20.81 21.66 -24.02
N ASP A 36 -19.93 22.44 -24.63
CA ASP A 36 -19.80 23.88 -24.36
C ASP A 36 -20.99 24.73 -24.89
N ALA A 37 -21.72 24.23 -25.87
CA ALA A 37 -22.92 24.93 -26.38
C ALA A 37 -24.12 24.82 -25.43
N PHE A 38 -24.15 23.82 -24.55
CA PHE A 38 -25.25 23.62 -23.59
C PHE A 38 -25.05 24.45 -22.31
N GLU A 39 -23.81 24.62 -21.86
CA GLU A 39 -23.49 25.41 -20.64
C GLU A 39 -23.63 26.92 -20.91
N GLN A 40 -23.26 27.43 -22.11
CA GLN A 40 -23.41 28.83 -22.46
C GLN A 40 -24.88 29.24 -22.56
N SER A 41 -25.75 28.35 -23.07
CA SER A 41 -27.19 28.61 -23.10
C SER A 41 -27.86 28.62 -21.71
N HIS A 42 -27.24 28.00 -20.70
CA HIS A 42 -27.74 28.01 -19.34
C HIS A 42 -27.25 29.24 -18.56
N ALA A 43 -26.03 29.71 -18.81
CA ALA A 43 -25.49 30.94 -18.24
C ALA A 43 -26.29 32.19 -18.70
N ASP A 44 -26.61 32.26 -19.97
CA ASP A 44 -27.40 33.38 -20.55
C ASP A 44 -28.83 33.41 -19.98
N ARG A 45 -29.46 32.27 -19.72
CA ARG A 45 -30.79 32.20 -19.06
C ARG A 45 -30.79 32.60 -17.59
N ILE A 46 -29.68 32.39 -16.89
CA ILE A 46 -29.53 32.81 -15.50
C ILE A 46 -29.36 34.33 -15.42
N ASP A 47 -28.65 34.93 -16.36
CA ASP A 47 -28.38 36.37 -16.39
C ASP A 47 -29.64 37.16 -16.82
N GLU A 48 -30.47 36.63 -17.71
CA GLU A 48 -31.75 37.22 -18.11
C GLU A 48 -32.81 37.11 -17.00
N SER A 49 -32.81 36.02 -16.24
CA SER A 49 -33.62 35.84 -15.03
C SER A 49 -33.22 36.80 -13.91
N ALA A 50 -31.92 37.10 -13.77
CA ALA A 50 -31.40 38.03 -12.78
C ALA A 50 -31.72 39.50 -13.12
N ARG A 51 -31.73 39.89 -14.41
CA ARG A 51 -32.09 41.24 -14.84
C ARG A 51 -33.59 41.52 -14.70
N ASN A 52 -34.44 40.53 -14.95
CA ASN A 52 -35.89 40.66 -14.76
C ASN A 52 -36.29 40.67 -13.27
N ALA A 53 -35.42 40.20 -12.36
CA ALA A 53 -35.63 40.24 -10.91
C ALA A 53 -35.27 41.62 -10.30
N SER A 54 -34.35 42.39 -10.94
CA SER A 54 -33.91 43.68 -10.42
C SER A 54 -34.94 44.81 -10.63
N ASP A 55 -35.84 44.69 -11.61
CA ASP A 55 -36.88 45.69 -11.89
C ASP A 55 -38.16 45.48 -11.07
N ALA A 56 -38.28 44.33 -10.38
CA ALA A 56 -39.44 44.02 -9.52
C ALA A 56 -39.22 44.36 -8.02
N GLU A 57 -38.00 44.73 -7.64
CA GLU A 57 -37.64 44.95 -6.20
C GLU A 57 -37.79 46.40 -5.72
N SER A 58 -38.41 47.33 -6.47
CA SER A 58 -38.58 48.71 -6.00
C SER A 58 -39.89 48.99 -5.25
N GLN A 59 -40.73 47.99 -5.01
CA GLN A 59 -41.91 48.15 -4.12
C GLN A 59 -42.26 46.86 -3.40
N GLN A 60 -41.65 46.59 -2.26
CA GLN A 60 -42.31 45.97 -1.12
C GLN A 60 -41.36 45.92 0.10
N ASN A 61 -41.60 46.83 0.99
CA ASN A 61 -41.09 46.77 2.38
C ASN A 61 -41.79 45.65 3.17
N ASN A 62 -41.03 44.98 4.02
CA ASN A 62 -41.33 44.23 5.21
C ASN A 62 -41.46 42.70 5.15
N SER A 63 -40.52 42.07 5.92
CA SER A 63 -40.68 40.81 6.65
C SER A 63 -40.95 39.55 5.83
N ASP A 64 -39.89 39.08 5.13
CA ASP A 64 -39.71 37.65 4.91
C ASP A 64 -38.22 37.31 5.05
N GLU A 65 -37.73 37.04 6.25
CA GLU A 65 -36.44 36.39 6.46
C GLU A 65 -36.55 35.00 5.85
N SER A 66 -35.99 34.85 4.66
CA SER A 66 -35.92 33.56 3.98
C SER A 66 -35.42 32.50 4.99
N PRO A 67 -36.16 31.36 5.18
CA PRO A 67 -35.74 30.30 6.12
C PRO A 67 -34.32 29.77 5.85
N ARG A 68 -33.71 30.14 4.72
CA ARG A 68 -32.32 29.80 4.33
C ARG A 68 -31.25 30.74 4.90
N GLN A 69 -31.64 31.96 5.38
CA GLN A 69 -30.71 32.96 5.89
C GLN A 69 -29.99 32.53 7.19
N PRO A 70 -30.65 31.93 8.19
CA PRO A 70 -29.98 31.42 9.39
C PRO A 70 -29.07 30.23 9.10
N ILE A 71 -29.43 29.37 8.12
CA ILE A 71 -28.59 28.25 7.72
C ILE A 71 -27.30 28.75 7.04
N ARG A 72 -27.39 29.73 6.12
CA ARG A 72 -26.22 30.34 5.45
C ARG A 72 -25.30 31.01 6.47
N ALA A 73 -25.86 31.73 7.46
CA ALA A 73 -25.07 32.35 8.53
C ALA A 73 -24.34 31.31 9.39
N ALA A 74 -25.02 30.21 9.76
CA ALA A 74 -24.41 29.11 10.52
C ALA A 74 -23.27 28.44 9.75
N VAL A 75 -23.46 28.16 8.46
CA VAL A 75 -22.41 27.59 7.57
C VAL A 75 -21.22 28.55 7.43
N ALA A 76 -21.47 29.85 7.23
CA ALA A 76 -20.42 30.87 7.15
C ALA A 76 -19.60 30.95 8.47
N LYS A 77 -20.27 30.91 9.61
CA LYS A 77 -19.63 30.90 10.94
C LYS A 77 -18.78 29.63 11.12
N ALA A 78 -19.31 28.46 10.78
CA ALA A 78 -18.56 27.21 10.85
C ALA A 78 -17.33 27.23 9.94
N ALA A 79 -17.45 27.75 8.71
CA ALA A 79 -16.34 27.91 7.80
C ALA A 79 -15.26 28.88 8.31
N GLN A 80 -15.65 29.95 8.99
CA GLN A 80 -14.71 30.88 9.64
C GLN A 80 -13.96 30.22 10.79
N LEU A 81 -14.66 29.48 11.66
CA LEU A 81 -14.04 28.71 12.74
C LEU A 81 -13.05 27.68 12.20
N ALA A 82 -13.41 26.97 11.13
CA ALA A 82 -12.52 26.00 10.48
C ALA A 82 -11.22 26.66 9.98
N ARG A 83 -11.31 27.82 9.30
CA ARG A 83 -10.11 28.55 8.83
C ARG A 83 -9.19 28.99 9.97
N GLY A 84 -9.77 29.48 11.07
CA GLY A 84 -8.99 29.86 12.25
C GLY A 84 -8.29 28.67 12.91
N ALA A 85 -8.99 27.52 13.02
CA ALA A 85 -8.42 26.29 13.54
C ALA A 85 -7.28 25.74 12.65
N GLU A 86 -7.43 25.81 11.32
CA GLU A 86 -6.40 25.40 10.35
C GLU A 86 -5.10 26.22 10.47
N ALA A 87 -5.20 27.54 10.61
CA ALA A 87 -4.03 28.41 10.79
C ALA A 87 -3.26 28.04 12.07
N HIS A 88 -3.95 27.84 13.18
CA HIS A 88 -3.36 27.46 14.46
C HIS A 88 -2.80 26.01 14.44
N ALA A 89 -3.46 25.09 13.72
CA ALA A 89 -2.99 23.74 13.50
C ALA A 89 -1.65 23.75 12.75
N ARG A 90 -1.54 24.55 11.67
CA ARG A 90 -0.31 24.69 10.88
C ARG A 90 0.86 25.13 11.74
N GLU A 91 0.71 26.20 12.51
CA GLU A 91 1.77 26.69 13.39
C GLU A 91 2.28 25.59 14.35
N ARG A 92 1.37 24.87 15.01
CA ARG A 92 1.70 23.83 16.00
C ARG A 92 2.32 22.57 15.38
N GLN A 93 1.89 22.16 14.19
CA GLN A 93 2.41 20.96 13.52
C GLN A 93 3.77 21.25 12.88
N HIS A 94 3.93 22.42 12.23
CA HIS A 94 5.22 22.82 11.65
C HIS A 94 6.30 23.00 12.73
N ALA A 95 5.95 23.50 13.93
CA ALA A 95 6.89 23.56 15.06
C ALA A 95 7.41 22.18 15.50
N LYS A 96 6.73 21.08 15.11
CA LYS A 96 7.15 19.70 15.34
C LYS A 96 7.76 19.02 14.12
N GLY A 97 7.97 19.75 13.01
CA GLY A 97 8.44 19.17 11.75
C GLY A 97 7.42 18.32 11.01
N LYS A 98 6.11 18.47 11.30
CA LYS A 98 5.02 17.67 10.72
C LYS A 98 4.10 18.52 9.86
N ASN A 99 3.53 17.92 8.82
CA ASN A 99 2.44 18.53 8.06
C ASN A 99 1.11 18.44 8.82
N THR A 100 0.20 19.34 8.52
CA THR A 100 -1.21 19.23 8.93
C THR A 100 -1.92 18.14 8.14
N ALA A 101 -3.07 17.67 8.64
CA ALA A 101 -3.90 16.71 7.91
C ALA A 101 -4.30 17.22 6.50
N ARG A 102 -4.53 18.54 6.35
CA ARG A 102 -4.88 19.13 5.04
C ARG A 102 -3.70 19.18 4.09
N GLU A 103 -2.51 19.57 4.55
CA GLU A 103 -1.29 19.54 3.72
C GLU A 103 -0.96 18.14 3.25
N ARG A 104 -1.20 17.11 4.08
CA ARG A 104 -1.07 15.70 3.67
C ARG A 104 -2.07 15.31 2.59
N LEU A 105 -3.30 15.85 2.63
CA LEU A 105 -4.29 15.66 1.55
C LEU A 105 -3.88 16.36 0.26
N ASP A 106 -3.28 17.54 0.34
CA ASP A 106 -2.76 18.28 -0.82
C ASP A 106 -1.58 17.55 -1.47
N LEU A 107 -0.77 16.81 -0.69
CA LEU A 107 0.29 15.93 -1.21
C LEU A 107 -0.26 14.64 -1.84
N LEU A 108 -1.35 14.10 -1.29
CA LEU A 108 -1.91 12.83 -1.73
C LEU A 108 -2.67 12.98 -3.06
N PHE A 109 -3.48 14.01 -3.19
CA PHE A 109 -4.40 14.16 -4.31
C PHE A 109 -3.88 15.06 -5.43
N ASP A 110 -4.36 14.83 -6.62
CA ASP A 110 -4.17 15.72 -7.75
C ASP A 110 -4.82 17.07 -7.44
N THR A 111 -4.16 18.16 -7.83
CA THR A 111 -4.50 19.52 -7.41
C THR A 111 -5.97 19.86 -7.68
N GLY A 112 -6.69 20.28 -6.64
CA GLY A 112 -8.07 20.77 -6.72
C GLY A 112 -9.14 19.69 -6.82
N THR A 113 -8.78 18.39 -6.78
CA THR A 113 -9.75 17.28 -6.92
C THR A 113 -10.39 16.85 -5.61
N PHE A 114 -9.82 17.22 -4.46
CA PHE A 114 -10.33 16.79 -3.16
C PHE A 114 -11.69 17.39 -2.82
N GLN A 115 -12.65 16.54 -2.53
CA GLN A 115 -14.01 16.87 -2.09
C GLN A 115 -14.25 16.30 -0.69
N GLU A 116 -14.35 17.18 0.30
CA GLU A 116 -14.56 16.81 1.69
C GLU A 116 -16.01 16.37 1.95
N VAL A 117 -16.18 15.22 2.59
CA VAL A 117 -17.47 14.68 3.04
C VAL A 117 -17.63 14.87 4.55
N GLY A 118 -18.77 15.42 4.98
CA GLY A 118 -19.08 15.58 6.41
C GLY A 118 -18.16 16.57 7.13
N ARG A 119 -17.75 17.66 6.50
CA ARG A 119 -16.84 18.68 7.05
C ARG A 119 -17.21 19.15 8.46
N PHE A 120 -18.48 19.35 8.74
CA PHE A 120 -18.98 19.89 10.01
C PHE A 120 -19.53 18.82 10.96
N ALA A 121 -19.42 17.54 10.61
CA ALA A 121 -19.86 16.45 11.48
C ALA A 121 -19.06 16.42 12.79
N GLY A 122 -19.76 16.28 13.91
CA GLY A 122 -19.16 16.32 15.24
C GLY A 122 -18.75 17.71 15.73
N GLY A 123 -19.06 18.77 14.96
CA GLY A 123 -18.86 20.16 15.36
C GLY A 123 -19.94 20.68 16.31
N ASP A 124 -19.59 21.69 17.09
CA ASP A 124 -20.50 22.50 17.91
C ASP A 124 -20.14 23.97 17.70
N ILE A 125 -20.91 24.66 16.85
CA ILE A 125 -20.68 26.05 16.48
C ILE A 125 -20.79 26.97 17.70
N ASN A 126 -21.63 26.62 18.69
CA ASN A 126 -21.82 27.41 19.88
C ASN A 126 -20.63 27.33 20.84
N GLN A 127 -19.94 26.19 20.83
CA GLN A 127 -18.69 25.98 21.57
C GLN A 127 -17.44 26.32 20.77
N GLY A 128 -17.58 26.86 19.56
CA GLY A 128 -16.44 27.21 18.69
C GLY A 128 -15.76 26.03 18.04
N VAL A 129 -16.41 24.86 17.96
CA VAL A 129 -15.88 23.64 17.36
C VAL A 129 -16.44 23.47 15.95
N ALA A 130 -15.57 23.54 14.94
CA ALA A 130 -15.98 23.50 13.52
C ALA A 130 -16.27 22.08 13.00
N GLY A 131 -15.71 21.05 13.63
CA GLY A 131 -15.83 19.65 13.19
C GLY A 131 -15.12 18.70 14.15
N CYS A 132 -14.95 17.45 13.76
CA CYS A 132 -14.27 16.43 14.55
C CYS A 132 -12.79 16.23 14.10
N ALA A 133 -12.06 15.39 14.83
CA ALA A 133 -10.62 15.13 14.63
C ALA A 133 -10.32 14.23 13.41
N VAL A 134 -11.24 14.08 12.45
CA VAL A 134 -11.05 13.29 11.23
C VAL A 134 -11.62 14.05 10.04
N ILE A 135 -10.80 14.17 8.99
CA ILE A 135 -11.19 14.66 7.68
C ILE A 135 -11.49 13.45 6.80
N THR A 136 -12.61 13.42 6.11
CA THR A 136 -12.98 12.36 5.15
C THR A 136 -13.41 12.95 3.84
N GLY A 137 -13.16 12.26 2.75
CA GLY A 137 -13.54 12.72 1.42
C GLY A 137 -13.03 11.84 0.31
N PHE A 138 -13.16 12.33 -0.89
CA PHE A 138 -12.68 11.71 -2.12
C PHE A 138 -11.88 12.72 -2.92
N GLY A 139 -10.86 12.23 -3.62
CA GLY A 139 -10.07 13.01 -4.57
C GLY A 139 -9.55 12.10 -5.66
N GLU A 140 -8.67 12.59 -6.50
CA GLU A 140 -8.06 11.82 -7.57
C GLU A 140 -6.57 11.64 -7.34
N VAL A 141 -6.07 10.46 -7.68
CA VAL A 141 -4.65 10.12 -7.74
C VAL A 141 -4.38 9.58 -9.13
N TYR A 142 -3.61 10.33 -9.92
CA TYR A 142 -3.41 10.05 -11.35
C TYR A 142 -4.75 9.92 -12.10
N GLY A 143 -5.69 10.84 -11.85
CA GLY A 143 -7.01 10.88 -12.47
C GLY A 143 -7.98 9.77 -12.02
N ARG A 144 -7.62 8.94 -11.04
CA ARG A 144 -8.46 7.86 -10.51
C ARG A 144 -8.98 8.21 -9.12
N LYS A 145 -10.26 7.99 -8.90
CA LYS A 145 -10.92 8.32 -7.63
C LYS A 145 -10.42 7.44 -6.48
N VAL A 146 -10.10 8.08 -5.36
CA VAL A 146 -9.63 7.46 -4.13
C VAL A 146 -10.34 8.08 -2.94
N GLY A 147 -10.83 7.27 -2.00
CA GLY A 147 -11.35 7.71 -0.73
C GLY A 147 -10.24 7.91 0.30
N VAL A 148 -10.42 8.85 1.21
CA VAL A 148 -9.44 9.11 2.28
C VAL A 148 -10.12 9.40 3.60
N TYR A 149 -9.52 8.92 4.68
CA TYR A 149 -9.72 9.51 6.00
C TYR A 149 -8.38 9.89 6.61
N ALA A 150 -8.30 11.13 7.09
CA ALA A 150 -7.09 11.70 7.68
C ALA A 150 -7.38 12.14 9.11
N GLN A 151 -6.63 11.60 10.07
CA GLN A 151 -6.70 12.02 11.46
C GLN A 151 -5.94 13.32 11.66
N ASP A 152 -6.60 14.30 12.28
CA ASP A 152 -6.04 15.60 12.58
C ASP A 152 -5.59 15.67 14.04
N PHE A 153 -4.28 15.49 14.25
CA PHE A 153 -3.70 15.53 15.60
C PHE A 153 -3.88 16.89 16.29
N SER A 154 -4.09 17.97 15.54
CA SER A 154 -4.33 19.31 16.09
C SER A 154 -5.65 19.42 16.84
N VAL A 155 -6.61 18.53 16.52
CA VAL A 155 -7.94 18.47 17.15
C VAL A 155 -7.96 17.31 18.14
N LYS A 156 -7.95 17.60 19.43
CA LYS A 156 -8.01 16.60 20.51
C LYS A 156 -6.99 15.45 20.37
N GLY A 157 -5.79 15.74 19.81
CA GLY A 157 -4.74 14.74 19.60
C GLY A 157 -5.10 13.66 18.58
N GLY A 158 -5.98 13.96 17.62
CA GLY A 158 -6.42 12.98 16.61
C GLY A 158 -7.22 11.81 17.19
N THR A 159 -7.64 11.88 18.47
CA THR A 159 -8.27 10.76 19.16
C THR A 159 -9.64 10.41 18.59
N LEU A 160 -9.91 9.10 18.50
CA LEU A 160 -11.18 8.57 17.98
C LEU A 160 -12.26 8.60 19.05
N GLY A 161 -13.33 9.35 18.79
CA GLY A 161 -14.59 9.32 19.52
C GLY A 161 -15.73 8.82 18.63
N LYS A 162 -16.97 9.01 19.09
CA LYS A 162 -18.17 8.55 18.37
C LYS A 162 -18.28 9.20 16.98
N ALA A 163 -18.15 10.51 16.88
CA ALA A 163 -18.32 11.25 15.63
C ALA A 163 -17.26 10.88 14.58
N GLU A 164 -16.01 10.73 15.02
CA GLU A 164 -14.91 10.31 14.17
C GLU A 164 -15.15 8.91 13.61
N GLY A 165 -15.54 7.96 14.45
CA GLY A 165 -15.80 6.59 14.04
C GLY A 165 -16.99 6.45 13.07
N GLU A 166 -18.08 7.17 13.32
CA GLU A 166 -19.24 7.23 12.41
C GLU A 166 -18.84 7.79 11.05
N LYS A 167 -18.02 8.84 11.03
CA LYS A 167 -17.55 9.49 9.81
C LYS A 167 -16.64 8.56 8.98
N ILE A 168 -15.70 7.83 9.63
CA ILE A 168 -14.85 6.83 8.97
C ILE A 168 -15.71 5.68 8.41
N CYS A 169 -16.62 5.12 9.21
CA CYS A 169 -17.49 4.03 8.74
C CYS A 169 -18.34 4.45 7.53
N HIS A 170 -18.86 5.68 7.54
CA HIS A 170 -19.64 6.22 6.42
C HIS A 170 -18.79 6.34 5.15
N LEU A 171 -17.54 6.84 5.26
CA LEU A 171 -16.61 6.88 4.14
C LEU A 171 -16.35 5.47 3.58
N MET A 172 -16.09 4.49 4.47
CA MET A 172 -15.82 3.10 4.06
C MET A 172 -17.01 2.50 3.30
N ASP A 173 -18.25 2.74 3.79
CA ASP A 173 -19.46 2.29 3.08
C ASP A 173 -19.59 2.93 1.70
N MET A 174 -19.31 4.23 1.58
CA MET A 174 -19.29 4.93 0.29
C MET A 174 -18.20 4.38 -0.64
N ALA A 175 -16.98 4.19 -0.14
CA ALA A 175 -15.86 3.70 -0.94
C ALA A 175 -16.11 2.28 -1.48
N MET A 176 -16.64 1.37 -0.65
CA MET A 176 -17.05 0.03 -1.09
C MET A 176 -18.16 0.08 -2.15
N SER A 177 -19.15 0.94 -1.98
CA SER A 177 -20.24 1.12 -2.95
C SER A 177 -19.76 1.70 -4.27
N LEU A 178 -18.80 2.62 -4.24
CA LEU A 178 -18.18 3.25 -5.41
C LEU A 178 -17.07 2.38 -6.02
N LYS A 179 -16.66 1.31 -5.34
CA LYS A 179 -15.55 0.43 -5.73
C LYS A 179 -14.24 1.20 -5.98
N VAL A 180 -13.85 2.02 -5.02
CA VAL A 180 -12.63 2.85 -5.07
C VAL A 180 -11.71 2.54 -3.89
N PRO A 181 -10.38 2.66 -4.07
CA PRO A 181 -9.41 2.47 -3.00
C PRO A 181 -9.62 3.43 -1.82
N VAL A 182 -9.14 3.03 -0.64
CA VAL A 182 -9.13 3.89 0.54
C VAL A 182 -7.71 4.07 1.06
N VAL A 183 -7.34 5.32 1.35
CA VAL A 183 -6.11 5.69 2.03
C VAL A 183 -6.42 6.23 3.42
N ALA A 184 -5.76 5.67 4.42
CA ALA A 184 -5.83 6.11 5.81
C ALA A 184 -4.56 6.89 6.18
N LEU A 185 -4.69 8.16 6.55
CA LEU A 185 -3.60 8.98 7.07
C LEU A 185 -3.73 9.02 8.59
N ILE A 186 -2.90 8.25 9.29
CA ILE A 186 -3.01 7.96 10.71
C ILE A 186 -2.07 8.88 11.51
N ASP A 187 -2.66 9.66 12.42
CA ASP A 187 -1.94 10.49 13.38
C ASP A 187 -2.82 10.68 14.61
N SER A 188 -2.76 9.75 15.58
CA SER A 188 -3.76 9.65 16.65
C SER A 188 -3.19 9.10 17.94
N GLY A 189 -3.59 9.74 19.04
CA GLY A 189 -3.38 9.21 20.40
C GLY A 189 -4.26 8.00 20.76
N GLY A 190 -5.06 7.45 19.84
CA GLY A 190 -5.90 6.27 20.08
C GLY A 190 -7.35 6.61 20.45
N ALA A 191 -7.98 5.79 21.29
CA ALA A 191 -9.37 6.00 21.72
C ALA A 191 -9.51 7.23 22.63
N ARG A 192 -10.56 8.01 22.43
CA ARG A 192 -10.90 9.14 23.31
C ARG A 192 -11.43 8.60 24.65
N ILE A 193 -10.58 8.60 25.65
CA ILE A 193 -10.86 8.03 26.98
C ILE A 193 -12.13 8.63 27.62
N GLN A 194 -12.37 9.92 27.40
CA GLN A 194 -13.52 10.64 27.94
C GLN A 194 -14.88 10.12 27.42
N GLU A 195 -14.89 9.46 26.27
CA GLU A 195 -16.09 8.85 25.69
C GLU A 195 -16.24 7.36 26.05
N GLY A 196 -15.26 6.77 26.74
CA GLY A 196 -15.31 5.42 27.30
C GLY A 196 -15.66 4.35 26.26
N VAL A 197 -16.67 3.51 26.59
CA VAL A 197 -17.10 2.39 25.74
C VAL A 197 -17.60 2.85 24.35
N ALA A 198 -18.16 4.07 24.25
CA ALA A 198 -18.62 4.60 22.97
C ALA A 198 -17.47 4.75 21.96
N ALA A 199 -16.30 5.25 22.41
CA ALA A 199 -15.10 5.33 21.57
C ALA A 199 -14.57 3.94 21.19
N LEU A 200 -14.51 3.01 22.13
CA LEU A 200 -14.06 1.62 21.86
C LEU A 200 -14.97 0.91 20.86
N SER A 201 -16.29 1.09 20.97
CA SER A 201 -17.24 0.49 20.03
C SER A 201 -17.04 0.97 18.58
N GLN A 202 -16.57 2.21 18.40
CA GLN A 202 -16.26 2.71 17.05
C GLN A 202 -15.04 2.02 16.43
N TYR A 203 -14.00 1.71 17.21
CA TYR A 203 -12.90 0.87 16.71
C TYR A 203 -13.40 -0.48 16.22
N GLY A 204 -14.27 -1.14 16.99
CA GLY A 204 -14.88 -2.41 16.57
C GLY A 204 -15.65 -2.29 15.24
N ARG A 205 -16.38 -1.18 15.03
CA ARG A 205 -17.07 -0.90 13.77
C ARG A 205 -16.10 -0.67 12.62
N ILE A 206 -15.02 0.08 12.83
CA ILE A 206 -13.99 0.34 11.82
C ILE A 206 -13.28 -0.99 11.46
N PHE A 207 -12.89 -1.82 12.45
CA PHE A 207 -12.30 -3.14 12.17
C PHE A 207 -13.20 -3.98 11.27
N LYS A 208 -14.51 -4.02 11.60
CA LYS A 208 -15.48 -4.74 10.78
C LYS A 208 -15.51 -4.21 9.35
N LYS A 209 -15.58 -2.88 9.16
CA LYS A 209 -15.59 -2.26 7.82
C LYS A 209 -14.30 -2.52 7.05
N THR A 210 -13.14 -2.45 7.70
CA THR A 210 -11.85 -2.78 7.09
C THR A 210 -11.80 -4.25 6.63
N CYS A 211 -12.34 -5.18 7.44
CA CYS A 211 -12.45 -6.59 7.05
C CYS A 211 -13.46 -6.80 5.92
N GLU A 212 -14.60 -6.11 5.92
CA GLU A 212 -15.59 -6.16 4.83
C GLU A 212 -15.02 -5.64 3.50
N ALA A 213 -14.13 -4.65 3.55
CA ALA A 213 -13.45 -4.05 2.40
C ALA A 213 -12.24 -4.88 1.91
N SER A 214 -11.71 -5.80 2.73
CA SER A 214 -10.53 -6.60 2.41
C SER A 214 -10.75 -7.47 1.17
N GLY A 215 -9.86 -7.34 0.18
CA GLY A 215 -9.96 -8.00 -1.11
C GLY A 215 -11.08 -7.45 -2.02
N LEU A 216 -11.90 -6.50 -1.56
CA LEU A 216 -12.91 -5.84 -2.38
C LEU A 216 -12.36 -4.55 -3.01
N ILE A 217 -11.72 -3.72 -2.20
CA ILE A 217 -11.05 -2.47 -2.60
C ILE A 217 -9.66 -2.38 -1.97
N PRO A 218 -8.65 -1.83 -2.65
CA PRO A 218 -7.33 -1.61 -2.06
C PRO A 218 -7.40 -0.67 -0.85
N GLN A 219 -6.70 -1.03 0.22
CA GLN A 219 -6.64 -0.26 1.46
C GLN A 219 -5.18 0.01 1.85
N LEU A 220 -4.78 1.27 1.91
CA LEU A 220 -3.45 1.71 2.29
C LEU A 220 -3.50 2.49 3.60
N SER A 221 -2.58 2.24 4.52
CA SER A 221 -2.44 2.99 5.77
C SER A 221 -1.06 3.64 5.86
N LEU A 222 -1.04 4.96 6.02
CA LEU A 222 0.17 5.74 6.27
C LEU A 222 0.18 6.17 7.74
N ILE A 223 1.20 5.77 8.46
CA ILE A 223 1.39 6.14 9.86
C ILE A 223 2.29 7.37 9.87
N LEU A 224 1.70 8.52 10.15
CA LEU A 224 2.36 9.84 10.09
C LEU A 224 2.44 10.51 11.48
N GLY A 225 2.24 9.71 12.50
CA GLY A 225 2.29 10.10 13.90
C GLY A 225 2.13 8.89 14.82
N PRO A 226 1.79 9.09 16.10
CA PRO A 226 1.50 7.99 17.00
C PRO A 226 0.26 7.21 16.55
N CYS A 227 0.35 5.87 16.70
CA CYS A 227 -0.75 4.94 16.52
C CYS A 227 -0.67 3.91 17.64
N ALA A 228 -1.46 4.09 18.70
CA ALA A 228 -1.33 3.34 19.93
C ALA A 228 -2.60 2.61 20.35
N GLY A 229 -2.44 1.52 21.09
CA GLY A 229 -3.55 0.74 21.63
C GLY A 229 -4.37 0.05 20.54
N GLY A 230 -5.69 0.09 20.66
CA GLY A 230 -6.60 -0.50 19.66
C GLY A 230 -6.46 0.07 18.25
N ALA A 231 -5.92 1.28 18.11
CA ALA A 231 -5.72 1.94 16.82
C ALA A 231 -4.82 1.18 15.86
N VAL A 232 -3.84 0.41 16.37
CA VAL A 232 -2.86 -0.33 15.55
C VAL A 232 -3.48 -1.45 14.72
N TYR A 233 -4.63 -1.95 15.13
CA TYR A 233 -5.28 -3.05 14.42
C TYR A 233 -5.95 -2.60 13.12
N CYS A 234 -6.41 -1.33 13.03
CA CYS A 234 -6.94 -0.81 11.75
C CYS A 234 -5.91 -0.92 10.63
N PRO A 235 -4.71 -0.31 10.73
CA PRO A 235 -3.69 -0.45 9.69
C PRO A 235 -3.20 -1.90 9.51
N ALA A 236 -3.11 -2.69 10.59
CA ALA A 236 -2.69 -4.09 10.48
C ALA A 236 -3.63 -4.97 9.63
N LEU A 237 -4.90 -4.56 9.49
CA LEU A 237 -5.91 -5.23 8.65
C LEU A 237 -5.89 -4.73 7.19
N THR A 238 -5.19 -3.64 6.87
CA THR A 238 -5.11 -3.10 5.50
C THR A 238 -4.04 -3.81 4.65
N ASP A 239 -4.05 -3.57 3.35
CA ASP A 239 -3.18 -4.27 2.41
C ASP A 239 -1.72 -3.79 2.50
N VAL A 240 -1.50 -2.48 2.57
CA VAL A 240 -0.18 -1.87 2.63
C VAL A 240 -0.08 -0.88 3.78
N ILE A 241 0.99 -1.01 4.59
CA ILE A 241 1.29 -0.12 5.70
C ILE A 241 2.60 0.60 5.40
N ILE A 242 2.56 1.93 5.46
CA ILE A 242 3.70 2.81 5.18
C ILE A 242 4.02 3.58 6.45
N MET A 243 5.27 3.61 6.84
CA MET A 243 5.75 4.37 8.00
C MET A 243 6.88 5.30 7.61
N THR A 244 7.10 6.36 8.36
CA THR A 244 8.24 7.26 8.19
C THR A 244 9.35 6.97 9.20
N LYS A 245 10.57 7.40 8.92
CA LYS A 245 11.71 7.28 9.86
C LYS A 245 11.48 8.06 11.13
N GLU A 246 10.89 9.23 11.01
CA GLU A 246 10.58 10.11 12.12
C GLU A 246 9.07 10.16 12.36
N HIS A 247 8.67 10.37 13.60
CA HIS A 247 7.28 10.60 14.04
C HIS A 247 6.32 9.41 13.94
N SER A 248 6.64 8.33 13.24
CA SER A 248 5.78 7.16 13.09
C SER A 248 6.02 6.13 14.18
N ASN A 249 5.03 5.88 15.00
CA ASN A 249 5.10 4.85 16.05
C ASN A 249 3.83 3.99 16.07
N MET A 250 4.00 2.68 16.14
CA MET A 250 2.90 1.72 16.32
C MET A 250 3.23 0.78 17.49
N PHE A 251 2.34 0.68 18.48
CA PHE A 251 2.47 -0.31 19.57
C PHE A 251 1.12 -0.57 20.24
N VAL A 252 0.89 -1.79 20.67
CA VAL A 252 -0.33 -2.17 21.41
C VAL A 252 -0.39 -1.45 22.76
N THR A 253 0.76 -1.40 23.45
CA THR A 253 0.92 -0.70 24.72
C THR A 253 2.16 0.18 24.68
N GLY A 254 2.01 1.44 25.09
CA GLY A 254 3.12 2.40 25.09
C GLY A 254 4.20 2.13 26.14
N PRO A 255 5.36 2.80 26.05
CA PRO A 255 6.51 2.61 26.94
C PRO A 255 6.20 2.70 28.43
N ASP A 256 5.32 3.63 28.83
CA ASP A 256 4.94 3.79 30.25
C ASP A 256 4.19 2.56 30.79
N VAL A 257 3.32 1.95 29.98
CA VAL A 257 2.60 0.73 30.35
C VAL A 257 3.54 -0.47 30.37
N VAL A 258 4.46 -0.58 29.42
CA VAL A 258 5.51 -1.61 29.39
C VAL A 258 6.35 -1.50 30.67
N LYS A 259 6.84 -0.31 31.02
CA LYS A 259 7.59 -0.07 32.25
C LYS A 259 6.81 -0.44 33.50
N ALA A 260 5.54 -0.09 33.58
CA ALA A 260 4.70 -0.40 34.74
C ALA A 260 4.42 -1.90 34.89
N ALA A 261 4.28 -2.64 33.75
CA ALA A 261 3.94 -4.06 33.75
C ALA A 261 5.15 -4.99 33.87
N THR A 262 6.26 -4.65 33.21
CA THR A 262 7.44 -5.53 33.08
C THR A 262 8.70 -4.97 33.75
N GLY A 263 8.73 -3.67 34.09
CA GLY A 263 9.92 -2.97 34.56
C GLY A 263 10.88 -2.54 33.44
N GLU A 264 10.61 -2.90 32.19
CA GLU A 264 11.45 -2.57 31.04
C GLU A 264 11.34 -1.08 30.72
N VAL A 265 12.50 -0.43 30.50
CA VAL A 265 12.58 0.98 30.07
C VAL A 265 13.01 1.00 28.62
N ILE A 266 12.10 1.43 27.76
CA ILE A 266 12.28 1.44 26.30
C ILE A 266 11.72 2.74 25.73
N SER A 267 12.32 3.29 24.67
CA SER A 267 11.80 4.46 23.96
C SER A 267 10.67 4.07 23.01
N MET A 268 9.90 5.07 22.54
CA MET A 268 8.85 4.84 21.55
C MET A 268 9.39 4.26 20.24
N ASP A 269 10.54 4.77 19.77
CA ASP A 269 11.15 4.35 18.53
C ASP A 269 11.74 2.93 18.61
N GLU A 270 12.35 2.58 19.75
CA GLU A 270 12.85 1.21 19.99
C GLU A 270 11.72 0.21 20.16
N LEU A 271 10.58 0.60 20.75
CA LEU A 271 9.43 -0.27 20.95
C LEU A 271 8.67 -0.54 19.65
N GLY A 272 8.41 0.51 18.88
CA GLY A 272 7.54 0.41 17.70
C GLY A 272 7.69 1.55 16.72
N GLY A 273 8.91 2.03 16.51
CA GLY A 273 9.23 3.04 15.48
C GLY A 273 9.22 2.46 14.06
N GLY A 274 9.27 3.35 13.08
CA GLY A 274 9.21 2.98 11.67
C GLY A 274 10.25 1.94 11.25
N LEU A 275 11.49 2.06 11.74
CA LEU A 275 12.55 1.10 11.43
C LEU A 275 12.28 -0.29 12.03
N VAL A 276 11.77 -0.36 13.27
CA VAL A 276 11.46 -1.64 13.95
C VAL A 276 10.40 -2.41 13.16
N HIS A 277 9.34 -1.72 12.73
CA HIS A 277 8.26 -2.36 11.98
C HIS A 277 8.61 -2.71 10.53
N ASN A 278 9.57 -2.01 9.93
CA ASN A 278 10.06 -2.32 8.59
C ASN A 278 11.16 -3.37 8.55
N ALA A 279 12.00 -3.50 9.60
CA ALA A 279 13.17 -4.38 9.56
C ALA A 279 13.04 -5.62 10.48
N VAL A 280 12.31 -5.51 11.61
CA VAL A 280 12.27 -6.56 12.63
C VAL A 280 10.92 -7.28 12.64
N SER A 281 9.82 -6.56 12.80
CA SER A 281 8.51 -7.18 12.95
C SER A 281 7.81 -7.48 11.60
N GLY A 282 8.19 -6.80 10.51
CA GLY A 282 7.58 -6.96 9.20
C GLY A 282 6.13 -6.45 9.11
N VAL A 283 5.68 -5.64 10.06
CA VAL A 283 4.34 -5.05 10.04
C VAL A 283 4.21 -4.02 8.93
N ALA A 284 5.24 -3.18 8.74
CA ALA A 284 5.25 -2.15 7.72
C ALA A 284 5.88 -2.64 6.41
N HIS A 285 5.47 -2.03 5.32
CA HIS A 285 5.84 -2.41 3.95
C HIS A 285 6.83 -1.43 3.31
N TYR A 286 6.87 -0.19 3.79
CA TYR A 286 7.78 0.84 3.33
C TYR A 286 8.16 1.78 4.47
N LEU A 287 9.43 2.20 4.49
CA LEU A 287 10.00 3.18 5.41
C LEU A 287 10.35 4.45 4.64
N GLY A 288 9.45 5.43 4.66
CA GLY A 288 9.67 6.73 4.05
C GLY A 288 10.72 7.56 4.80
N GLU A 289 11.49 8.35 4.07
CA GLU A 289 12.42 9.32 4.67
C GLU A 289 11.65 10.38 5.47
N ASP A 290 10.52 10.85 4.88
CA ASP A 290 9.62 11.84 5.46
C ASP A 290 8.17 11.56 5.03
N GLU A 291 7.25 12.48 5.37
CA GLU A 291 5.83 12.35 5.02
C GLU A 291 5.58 12.46 3.51
N ALA A 292 6.35 13.27 2.79
CA ALA A 292 6.19 13.46 1.34
C ALA A 292 6.62 12.19 0.58
N ASP A 293 7.76 11.59 0.94
CA ASP A 293 8.24 10.32 0.39
C ASP A 293 7.26 9.17 0.69
N ALA A 294 6.72 9.11 1.90
CA ALA A 294 5.71 8.12 2.28
C ALA A 294 4.42 8.24 1.47
N ILE A 295 3.96 9.47 1.22
CA ILE A 295 2.75 9.75 0.43
C ILE A 295 3.01 9.45 -1.05
N ASP A 296 4.16 9.81 -1.59
CA ASP A 296 4.54 9.51 -2.98
C ASP A 296 4.63 8.00 -3.22
N TYR A 297 5.19 7.23 -2.27
CA TYR A 297 5.15 5.77 -2.33
C TYR A 297 3.72 5.22 -2.35
N ALA A 298 2.80 5.77 -1.54
CA ALA A 298 1.40 5.37 -1.56
C ALA A 298 0.73 5.66 -2.91
N ARG A 299 0.99 6.83 -3.50
CA ARG A 299 0.54 7.18 -4.85
C ARG A 299 1.06 6.19 -5.89
N THR A 300 2.34 5.84 -5.78
CA THR A 300 2.98 4.85 -6.66
C THR A 300 2.32 3.49 -6.54
N ILE A 301 2.08 2.96 -5.35
CA ILE A 301 1.36 1.69 -5.15
C ILE A 301 -0.04 1.74 -5.78
N LEU A 302 -0.78 2.84 -5.57
CA LEU A 302 -2.10 3.02 -6.19
C LEU A 302 -2.04 3.01 -7.72
N ALA A 303 -0.93 3.42 -8.34
CA ALA A 303 -0.77 3.36 -9.79
C ALA A 303 -0.70 1.92 -10.34
N TYR A 304 -0.20 0.96 -9.56
CA TYR A 304 -0.15 -0.46 -9.95
C TYR A 304 -1.45 -1.22 -9.67
N LEU A 305 -2.21 -0.81 -8.64
CA LEU A 305 -3.42 -1.52 -8.21
C LEU A 305 -4.66 -1.05 -9.00
N PRO A 306 -5.62 -1.93 -9.29
CA PRO A 306 -6.92 -1.54 -9.83
C PRO A 306 -7.74 -0.75 -8.79
N SER A 307 -8.87 -0.21 -9.21
CA SER A 307 -9.77 0.48 -8.27
C SER A 307 -10.51 -0.48 -7.33
N SER A 308 -10.75 -1.71 -7.75
CA SER A 308 -11.39 -2.78 -6.96
C SER A 308 -11.07 -4.15 -7.55
N CYS A 309 -11.46 -5.22 -6.85
CA CYS A 309 -11.31 -6.60 -7.34
C CYS A 309 -12.06 -6.88 -8.65
N ASP A 310 -13.07 -6.08 -9.00
CA ASP A 310 -13.82 -6.23 -10.25
C ASP A 310 -13.15 -5.52 -11.44
N ALA A 311 -12.14 -4.69 -11.19
CA ALA A 311 -11.42 -3.94 -12.20
C ALA A 311 -10.10 -4.63 -12.57
N GLN A 312 -9.66 -4.44 -13.82
CA GLN A 312 -8.30 -4.86 -14.20
C GLN A 312 -7.28 -3.81 -13.76
N PRO A 313 -6.03 -4.21 -13.46
CA PRO A 313 -4.94 -3.28 -13.27
C PRO A 313 -4.77 -2.33 -14.46
N PRO A 314 -4.38 -1.08 -14.25
CA PRO A 314 -4.21 -0.11 -15.33
C PRO A 314 -3.10 -0.58 -16.28
N ALA A 315 -3.37 -0.56 -17.59
CA ALA A 315 -2.35 -0.83 -18.60
C ALA A 315 -1.70 0.49 -19.05
N PHE A 316 -0.39 0.45 -19.30
CA PHE A 316 0.40 1.60 -19.72
C PHE A 316 0.90 1.41 -21.15
N ALA A 317 0.99 2.50 -21.91
CA ALA A 317 1.66 2.44 -23.20
C ALA A 317 3.13 2.10 -23.01
N TYR A 318 3.62 1.11 -23.74
CA TYR A 318 5.00 0.66 -23.65
C TYR A 318 5.59 0.43 -25.05
N ALA A 319 6.80 0.90 -25.25
CA ALA A 319 7.60 0.61 -26.43
C ALA A 319 9.05 0.35 -26.00
N ALA A 320 9.53 -0.88 -26.19
CA ALA A 320 10.87 -1.26 -25.81
C ALA A 320 11.94 -0.36 -26.45
N THR A 321 12.72 0.30 -25.63
CA THR A 321 13.84 1.13 -26.02
C THR A 321 15.03 0.27 -26.48
N ARG A 322 16.02 0.90 -27.14
CA ARG A 322 17.28 0.21 -27.46
C ARG A 322 18.02 -0.20 -26.18
N GLY A 323 18.04 0.68 -25.16
CA GLY A 323 18.72 0.43 -23.89
C GLY A 323 18.13 -0.77 -23.14
N GLU A 324 16.81 -0.96 -23.17
CA GLU A 324 16.16 -2.12 -22.56
C GLU A 324 16.49 -3.43 -23.29
N ARG A 325 16.54 -3.41 -24.62
CA ARG A 325 16.98 -4.58 -25.39
C ARG A 325 18.44 -4.96 -25.09
N GLU A 326 19.31 -3.96 -24.93
CA GLU A 326 20.70 -4.16 -24.51
C GLU A 326 20.77 -4.68 -23.06
N MET A 327 19.93 -4.19 -22.15
CA MET A 327 19.83 -4.66 -20.78
C MET A 327 19.31 -6.11 -20.74
N ALA A 328 18.26 -6.43 -21.47
CA ALA A 328 17.74 -7.79 -21.57
C ALA A 328 18.76 -8.79 -22.14
N SER A 329 19.63 -8.37 -23.04
CA SER A 329 20.71 -9.23 -23.57
C SER A 329 21.75 -9.60 -22.50
N ARG A 330 21.93 -8.80 -21.46
CA ARG A 330 22.83 -9.08 -20.33
C ARG A 330 22.30 -10.13 -19.35
N LEU A 331 21.01 -10.49 -19.44
CA LEU A 331 20.38 -11.43 -18.52
C LEU A 331 21.13 -12.77 -18.43
N ALA A 332 21.66 -13.24 -19.53
CA ALA A 332 22.44 -14.48 -19.59
C ALA A 332 23.76 -14.42 -18.79
N ASP A 333 24.32 -13.22 -18.61
CA ASP A 333 25.61 -13.02 -17.94
C ASP A 333 25.45 -12.74 -16.43
N ILE A 334 24.23 -12.33 -15.99
CA ILE A 334 23.96 -11.97 -14.58
C ILE A 334 23.93 -13.21 -13.69
N VAL A 335 23.32 -14.29 -14.17
CA VAL A 335 23.18 -15.54 -13.39
C VAL A 335 24.42 -16.41 -13.59
N PRO A 336 25.33 -16.54 -12.61
CA PRO A 336 26.55 -17.29 -12.78
C PRO A 336 26.28 -18.80 -12.84
N GLU A 337 27.04 -19.52 -13.68
CA GLU A 337 26.98 -20.98 -13.79
C GLU A 337 27.36 -21.68 -12.48
N ASN A 338 28.29 -21.07 -11.71
CA ASN A 338 28.69 -21.60 -10.40
C ASN A 338 27.57 -21.34 -9.37
N ASP A 339 26.95 -22.41 -8.87
CA ASP A 339 25.85 -22.40 -7.90
C ASP A 339 26.18 -21.76 -6.55
N ARG A 340 27.48 -21.68 -6.20
CA ARG A 340 28.01 -21.06 -4.97
C ARG A 340 28.27 -19.56 -5.10
N GLN A 341 28.35 -19.05 -6.32
CA GLN A 341 28.58 -17.62 -6.55
C GLN A 341 27.27 -16.84 -6.32
N PRO A 342 27.23 -15.88 -5.39
CA PRO A 342 26.06 -15.03 -5.21
C PRO A 342 25.92 -14.03 -6.35
N TYR A 343 24.70 -13.55 -6.59
CA TYR A 343 24.38 -12.45 -7.49
C TYR A 343 23.16 -11.71 -6.96
N ASP A 344 22.96 -10.47 -7.40
CA ASP A 344 21.82 -9.67 -6.98
C ASP A 344 20.60 -9.94 -7.89
N MET A 345 19.54 -10.51 -7.32
CA MET A 345 18.30 -10.78 -8.02
C MET A 345 17.62 -9.49 -8.53
N LEU A 346 17.88 -8.34 -7.91
CA LEU A 346 17.34 -7.07 -8.39
C LEU A 346 17.87 -6.69 -9.78
N GLU A 347 19.10 -7.12 -10.15
CA GLU A 347 19.62 -6.90 -11.50
C GLU A 347 18.82 -7.71 -12.52
N VAL A 348 18.45 -8.96 -12.20
CA VAL A 348 17.59 -9.80 -13.05
C VAL A 348 16.21 -9.16 -13.21
N ILE A 349 15.61 -8.72 -12.10
CA ILE A 349 14.30 -8.07 -12.12
C ILE A 349 14.31 -6.83 -13.01
N ARG A 350 15.33 -5.97 -12.87
CA ARG A 350 15.48 -4.77 -13.71
C ARG A 350 15.66 -5.08 -15.19
N CYS A 351 16.26 -6.22 -15.54
CA CYS A 351 16.41 -6.62 -16.95
C CYS A 351 15.10 -7.05 -17.60
N ILE A 352 14.10 -7.50 -16.83
CA ILE A 352 12.82 -7.97 -17.36
C ILE A 352 11.69 -6.95 -17.18
N ALA A 353 11.86 -5.99 -16.26
CA ALA A 353 10.89 -4.95 -16.00
C ALA A 353 11.00 -3.82 -17.04
N ASP A 354 9.88 -3.27 -17.46
CA ASP A 354 9.82 -2.10 -18.34
C ASP A 354 10.62 -0.96 -17.73
N TYR A 355 11.48 -0.34 -18.52
CA TYR A 355 12.39 0.75 -18.12
C TYR A 355 13.32 0.39 -16.94
N GLY A 356 13.42 -0.89 -16.56
CA GLY A 356 14.17 -1.34 -15.38
C GLY A 356 13.54 -0.97 -14.05
N GLU A 357 12.27 -0.59 -14.04
CA GLU A 357 11.58 -0.09 -12.86
C GLU A 357 11.01 -1.21 -12.01
N PHE A 358 11.28 -1.15 -10.70
CA PHE A 358 10.78 -2.09 -9.72
C PHE A 358 10.46 -1.38 -8.41
N VAL A 359 9.21 -1.48 -7.97
CA VAL A 359 8.74 -0.93 -6.69
C VAL A 359 8.76 -2.04 -5.65
N GLN A 360 9.85 -2.09 -4.89
CA GLN A 360 10.05 -3.12 -3.88
C GLN A 360 9.15 -2.87 -2.66
N VAL A 361 8.54 -3.96 -2.16
CA VAL A 361 7.72 -3.98 -0.94
C VAL A 361 8.47 -4.73 0.15
N GLN A 362 8.45 -4.22 1.39
CA GLN A 362 9.17 -4.80 2.55
C GLN A 362 10.67 -5.04 2.28
N GLU A 363 11.35 -4.07 1.70
CA GLU A 363 12.78 -4.18 1.35
C GLU A 363 13.65 -4.59 2.55
N LEU A 364 13.40 -4.00 3.72
CA LEU A 364 14.20 -4.21 4.93
C LEU A 364 13.84 -5.49 5.68
N TYR A 365 12.69 -6.11 5.40
CA TYR A 365 12.23 -7.31 6.09
C TYR A 365 12.44 -8.56 5.26
N ALA A 366 12.94 -9.63 5.90
CA ALA A 366 13.13 -10.94 5.26
C ALA A 366 13.79 -10.83 3.88
N ALA A 367 14.96 -10.19 3.83
CA ALA A 367 15.63 -9.81 2.58
C ALA A 367 16.11 -10.99 1.72
N SER A 368 16.04 -12.26 2.20
CA SER A 368 16.26 -13.46 1.39
C SER A 368 15.17 -13.70 0.35
N ALA A 369 14.01 -13.03 0.49
CA ALA A 369 12.94 -12.97 -0.50
C ALA A 369 12.68 -11.52 -0.93
N VAL A 370 12.54 -11.31 -2.22
CA VAL A 370 12.20 -10.03 -2.84
C VAL A 370 10.76 -10.10 -3.32
N VAL A 371 9.94 -9.11 -2.98
CA VAL A 371 8.59 -8.94 -3.49
C VAL A 371 8.37 -7.49 -3.89
N GLY A 372 7.58 -7.24 -4.92
CA GLY A 372 7.27 -5.89 -5.37
C GLY A 372 6.53 -5.86 -6.70
N PHE A 373 6.27 -4.66 -7.18
CA PHE A 373 5.54 -4.41 -8.42
C PHE A 373 6.46 -3.95 -9.53
N ALA A 374 6.17 -4.39 -10.75
CA ALA A 374 6.80 -3.94 -11.98
C ALA A 374 5.76 -3.87 -13.10
N CYS A 375 6.12 -3.27 -14.23
CA CYS A 375 5.38 -3.45 -15.48
C CYS A 375 6.18 -4.35 -16.44
N ILE A 376 5.49 -5.17 -17.20
CA ILE A 376 6.05 -5.94 -18.31
C ILE A 376 5.16 -5.75 -19.53
N GLY A 377 5.72 -5.14 -20.58
CA GLY A 377 4.97 -4.79 -21.77
C GLY A 377 3.80 -3.82 -21.49
N GLY A 378 3.95 -2.93 -20.52
CA GLY A 378 2.92 -1.99 -20.05
C GLY A 378 1.89 -2.58 -19.07
N HIS A 379 2.00 -3.85 -18.69
CA HIS A 379 1.06 -4.50 -17.78
C HIS A 379 1.66 -4.63 -16.37
N PRO A 380 1.00 -4.11 -15.33
CA PRO A 380 1.40 -4.32 -13.95
C PRO A 380 1.42 -5.79 -13.56
N VAL A 381 2.47 -6.20 -12.89
CA VAL A 381 2.67 -7.56 -12.37
C VAL A 381 3.25 -7.51 -10.96
N GLY A 382 2.94 -8.53 -10.16
CA GLY A 382 3.66 -8.81 -8.92
C GLY A 382 4.89 -9.67 -9.22
N ILE A 383 6.04 -9.31 -8.67
CA ILE A 383 7.26 -10.12 -8.73
C ILE A 383 7.54 -10.70 -7.36
N VAL A 384 7.80 -12.01 -7.32
CA VAL A 384 8.27 -12.74 -6.15
C VAL A 384 9.59 -13.42 -6.52
N ALA A 385 10.65 -13.21 -5.75
CA ALA A 385 11.94 -13.78 -6.08
C ALA A 385 12.74 -14.19 -4.84
N ASN A 386 13.64 -15.14 -4.97
CA ASN A 386 14.68 -15.41 -3.98
C ASN A 386 15.85 -14.45 -4.20
N GLN A 387 16.53 -14.01 -3.12
CA GLN A 387 17.72 -13.15 -3.20
C GLN A 387 18.98 -13.95 -2.87
N PRO A 388 19.75 -14.42 -3.86
CA PRO A 388 20.95 -15.24 -3.62
C PRO A 388 22.05 -14.53 -2.82
N ASN A 389 22.12 -13.20 -2.86
CA ASN A 389 23.04 -12.40 -2.04
C ASN A 389 22.73 -12.43 -0.54
N VAL A 390 21.52 -12.84 -0.17
CA VAL A 390 21.09 -12.88 1.24
C VAL A 390 20.74 -14.31 1.60
N LEU A 391 21.52 -14.91 2.48
CA LEU A 391 21.35 -16.31 2.91
C LEU A 391 21.17 -17.30 1.74
N ALA A 392 21.83 -17.06 0.60
CA ALA A 392 21.73 -17.85 -0.64
C ALA A 392 20.28 -18.02 -1.19
N GLY A 393 19.35 -17.14 -0.84
CA GLY A 393 17.96 -17.22 -1.27
C GLY A 393 17.10 -18.23 -0.51
N ILE A 394 17.53 -18.63 0.69
CA ILE A 394 16.82 -19.61 1.52
C ILE A 394 15.47 -19.04 2.02
N LEU A 395 14.46 -19.91 2.16
CA LEU A 395 13.20 -19.56 2.77
C LEU A 395 13.24 -19.80 4.30
N ASP A 396 12.74 -18.87 5.08
CA ASP A 396 12.55 -18.95 6.51
C ASP A 396 11.12 -18.56 6.93
N VAL A 397 10.84 -18.52 8.21
CA VAL A 397 9.51 -18.15 8.73
C VAL A 397 9.07 -16.77 8.27
N ASN A 398 9.99 -15.81 8.20
CA ASN A 398 9.69 -14.42 7.86
C ASN A 398 9.48 -14.23 6.35
N SER A 399 10.35 -14.81 5.53
CA SER A 399 10.20 -14.81 4.08
C SER A 399 8.94 -15.54 3.61
N SER A 400 8.55 -16.61 4.32
CA SER A 400 7.29 -17.31 4.06
C SER A 400 6.06 -16.41 4.30
N GLU A 401 6.03 -15.66 5.40
CA GLU A 401 4.94 -14.70 5.67
C GLU A 401 4.90 -13.57 4.63
N LYS A 402 6.06 -13.01 4.28
CA LYS A 402 6.21 -11.95 3.28
C LYS A 402 5.68 -12.39 1.92
N VAL A 403 6.14 -13.54 1.41
CA VAL A 403 5.74 -14.08 0.11
C VAL A 403 4.25 -14.41 0.09
N ALA A 404 3.75 -15.14 1.09
CA ALA A 404 2.35 -15.54 1.14
C ALA A 404 1.39 -14.33 1.16
N ARG A 405 1.73 -13.28 1.93
CA ARG A 405 0.93 -12.05 1.98
C ARG A 405 0.92 -11.33 0.64
N PHE A 406 2.08 -11.23 -0.01
CA PHE A 406 2.22 -10.52 -1.28
C PHE A 406 1.49 -11.23 -2.44
N VAL A 407 1.61 -12.56 -2.55
CA VAL A 407 0.87 -13.34 -3.56
C VAL A 407 -0.64 -13.17 -3.39
N ARG A 408 -1.13 -13.21 -2.14
CA ARG A 408 -2.56 -12.98 -1.87
C ARG A 408 -3.03 -11.56 -2.21
N LEU A 409 -2.18 -10.56 -2.02
CA LEU A 409 -2.47 -9.18 -2.45
C LEU A 409 -2.60 -9.10 -3.97
N CYS A 410 -1.68 -9.71 -4.70
CA CYS A 410 -1.73 -9.77 -6.16
C CYS A 410 -3.00 -10.47 -6.65
N ASP A 411 -3.33 -11.62 -6.06
CA ASP A 411 -4.53 -12.38 -6.39
C ASP A 411 -5.82 -11.59 -6.14
N ALA A 412 -5.92 -10.92 -4.99
CA ALA A 412 -7.10 -10.12 -4.64
C ALA A 412 -7.36 -8.96 -5.63
N PHE A 413 -6.32 -8.46 -6.30
CA PHE A 413 -6.41 -7.30 -7.19
C PHE A 413 -5.99 -7.59 -8.63
N ASN A 414 -6.16 -8.81 -9.09
CA ASN A 414 -6.01 -9.23 -10.50
C ASN A 414 -4.62 -8.97 -11.10
N LEU A 415 -3.56 -8.97 -10.26
CA LEU A 415 -2.18 -8.80 -10.72
C LEU A 415 -1.55 -10.16 -11.01
N PRO A 416 -1.12 -10.45 -12.26
CA PRO A 416 -0.32 -11.63 -12.56
C PRO A 416 0.93 -11.71 -11.68
N VAL A 417 1.34 -12.91 -11.28
CA VAL A 417 2.54 -13.10 -10.45
C VAL A 417 3.64 -13.78 -11.26
N ILE A 418 4.81 -13.14 -11.29
CA ILE A 418 6.03 -13.71 -11.85
C ILE A 418 6.93 -14.11 -10.70
N THR A 419 7.27 -15.40 -10.64
CA THR A 419 8.14 -15.97 -9.61
C THR A 419 9.50 -16.33 -10.18
N LEU A 420 10.57 -15.74 -9.65
CA LEU A 420 11.95 -15.99 -10.02
C LEU A 420 12.62 -16.86 -8.96
N VAL A 421 12.93 -18.11 -9.29
CA VAL A 421 13.37 -19.10 -8.30
C VAL A 421 14.88 -19.32 -8.39
N ASP A 422 15.57 -19.08 -7.27
CA ASP A 422 16.93 -19.53 -6.99
C ASP A 422 17.07 -19.78 -5.48
N THR A 423 16.67 -20.97 -5.03
CA THR A 423 16.65 -21.33 -3.61
C THR A 423 17.24 -22.70 -3.33
N PRO A 424 18.11 -22.84 -2.31
CA PRO A 424 18.62 -24.14 -1.88
C PRO A 424 17.64 -24.90 -0.96
N GLY A 425 16.52 -24.27 -0.52
CA GLY A 425 15.60 -24.91 0.40
C GLY A 425 15.06 -23.99 1.49
N TYR A 426 14.41 -24.63 2.48
CA TYR A 426 14.04 -23.97 3.73
C TYR A 426 15.22 -23.94 4.71
N LYS A 427 15.30 -22.90 5.54
CA LYS A 427 16.31 -22.75 6.59
C LYS A 427 16.15 -23.88 7.62
N PRO A 428 17.15 -24.75 7.82
CA PRO A 428 17.10 -25.78 8.84
C PRO A 428 17.41 -25.17 10.22
N GLY A 429 16.93 -25.82 11.27
CA GLY A 429 17.28 -25.49 12.65
C GLY A 429 16.08 -25.46 13.58
N SER A 430 16.33 -25.74 14.87
CA SER A 430 15.31 -25.76 15.91
C SER A 430 14.64 -24.40 16.08
N ASP A 431 15.35 -23.30 15.86
CA ASP A 431 14.81 -21.94 15.86
C ASP A 431 13.67 -21.79 14.84
N GLN A 432 13.79 -22.34 13.64
CA GLN A 432 12.77 -22.28 12.59
C GLN A 432 11.60 -23.24 12.89
N GLU A 433 11.91 -24.46 13.32
CA GLU A 433 10.88 -25.43 13.69
C GLU A 433 10.03 -24.92 14.87
N HIS A 434 10.66 -24.41 15.93
CA HIS A 434 9.96 -23.85 17.08
C HIS A 434 9.22 -22.55 16.77
N ALA A 435 9.73 -21.73 15.83
CA ALA A 435 9.02 -20.57 15.30
C ALA A 435 7.86 -20.95 14.35
N GLY A 436 7.70 -22.25 14.03
CA GLY A 436 6.58 -22.78 13.25
C GLY A 436 6.74 -22.63 11.74
N ILE A 437 7.92 -22.97 11.21
CA ILE A 437 8.21 -22.93 9.76
C ILE A 437 7.20 -23.75 8.94
N ILE A 438 6.75 -24.91 9.44
CA ILE A 438 5.76 -25.76 8.79
C ILE A 438 4.46 -24.98 8.58
N ARG A 439 3.94 -24.36 9.64
CA ARG A 439 2.71 -23.58 9.59
C ARG A 439 2.81 -22.35 8.67
N ARG A 440 3.98 -21.69 8.68
CA ARG A 440 4.20 -20.47 7.87
C ARG A 440 4.52 -20.80 6.42
N GLY A 441 5.31 -21.85 6.17
CA GLY A 441 5.55 -22.36 4.82
C GLY A 441 4.26 -22.86 4.14
N ALA A 442 3.36 -23.48 4.89
CA ALA A 442 2.04 -23.89 4.38
C ALA A 442 1.19 -22.70 3.86
N LYS A 443 1.38 -21.48 4.40
CA LYS A 443 0.70 -20.29 3.86
C LYS A 443 1.15 -19.93 2.45
N VAL A 444 2.42 -20.17 2.11
CA VAL A 444 2.94 -19.95 0.75
C VAL A 444 2.28 -20.91 -0.22
N ILE A 445 2.21 -22.20 0.14
CA ILE A 445 1.51 -23.22 -0.65
C ILE A 445 0.06 -22.81 -0.88
N TYR A 446 -0.64 -22.42 0.20
CA TYR A 446 -2.04 -22.01 0.11
C TYR A 446 -2.22 -20.79 -0.80
N ALA A 447 -1.34 -19.79 -0.70
CA ALA A 447 -1.43 -18.56 -1.49
C ALA A 447 -1.30 -18.87 -2.99
N TYR A 448 -0.31 -19.65 -3.41
CA TYR A 448 -0.15 -20.01 -4.81
C TYR A 448 -1.23 -20.97 -5.32
N ALA A 449 -1.54 -22.02 -4.55
CA ALA A 449 -2.52 -23.03 -4.99
C ALA A 449 -3.96 -22.50 -5.09
N ASN A 450 -4.26 -21.41 -4.38
CA ASN A 450 -5.60 -20.78 -4.39
C ASN A 450 -5.68 -19.54 -5.31
N ALA A 451 -4.55 -19.06 -5.83
CA ALA A 451 -4.53 -17.89 -6.69
C ALA A 451 -5.27 -18.15 -8.01
N GLN A 452 -6.05 -17.15 -8.45
CA GLN A 452 -6.82 -17.18 -9.70
C GLN A 452 -6.16 -16.33 -10.80
N VAL A 453 -5.14 -15.54 -10.45
CA VAL A 453 -4.37 -14.73 -11.40
C VAL A 453 -3.34 -15.59 -12.15
N PRO A 454 -2.91 -15.18 -13.35
CA PRO A 454 -1.85 -15.88 -14.07
C PRO A 454 -0.57 -16.01 -13.24
N LEU A 455 -0.05 -17.22 -13.15
CA LEU A 455 1.17 -17.58 -12.41
C LEU A 455 2.26 -18.02 -13.39
N ILE A 456 3.34 -17.26 -13.46
CA ILE A 456 4.50 -17.54 -14.32
C ILE A 456 5.71 -17.78 -13.42
N THR A 457 6.32 -18.96 -13.49
CA THR A 457 7.49 -19.30 -12.70
C THR A 457 8.69 -19.54 -13.59
N VAL A 458 9.81 -18.90 -13.26
CA VAL A 458 11.09 -19.04 -13.96
C VAL A 458 12.14 -19.53 -12.97
N VAL A 459 12.63 -20.75 -13.19
CA VAL A 459 13.76 -21.31 -12.42
C VAL A 459 15.04 -20.81 -13.03
N LEU A 460 15.78 -19.99 -12.28
CA LEU A 460 17.01 -19.37 -12.75
C LEU A 460 18.22 -20.28 -12.51
N ARG A 461 18.31 -20.91 -11.32
CA ARG A 461 19.45 -21.76 -10.99
C ARG A 461 19.09 -22.86 -9.99
N LYS A 462 19.11 -22.60 -8.67
CA LYS A 462 18.78 -23.63 -7.65
C LYS A 462 17.28 -23.71 -7.43
N ALA A 463 16.75 -24.91 -7.37
CA ALA A 463 15.36 -25.18 -7.07
C ALA A 463 15.24 -26.53 -6.35
N PHE A 464 15.60 -26.59 -5.05
CA PHE A 464 15.74 -27.84 -4.34
C PHE A 464 14.64 -28.10 -3.31
N GLY A 465 14.23 -29.35 -3.22
CA GLY A 465 13.32 -29.86 -2.20
C GLY A 465 11.96 -29.17 -2.15
N GLY A 466 11.42 -29.05 -0.93
CA GLY A 466 10.11 -28.45 -0.72
C GLY A 466 10.01 -26.97 -1.11
N ALA A 467 11.11 -26.22 -1.04
CA ALA A 467 11.11 -24.80 -1.42
C ALA A 467 10.83 -24.60 -2.92
N TYR A 468 11.31 -25.49 -3.79
CA TYR A 468 10.95 -25.48 -5.22
C TYR A 468 9.43 -25.61 -5.40
N ILE A 469 8.82 -26.55 -4.68
CA ILE A 469 7.37 -26.80 -4.83
C ILE A 469 6.58 -25.56 -4.41
N VAL A 470 6.90 -24.96 -3.26
CA VAL A 470 6.12 -23.87 -2.68
C VAL A 470 6.28 -22.53 -3.40
N MET A 471 7.37 -22.34 -4.15
CA MET A 471 7.62 -21.12 -4.92
C MET A 471 6.91 -21.15 -6.29
N GLY A 472 5.61 -21.46 -6.29
CA GLY A 472 4.79 -21.41 -7.50
C GLY A 472 5.18 -22.44 -8.55
N SER A 473 5.48 -23.69 -8.18
CA SER A 473 5.79 -24.73 -9.15
C SER A 473 4.56 -25.13 -9.99
N LYS A 474 4.81 -25.77 -11.14
CA LYS A 474 3.74 -26.32 -11.98
C LYS A 474 2.82 -27.28 -11.22
N ALA A 475 3.38 -28.03 -10.26
CA ALA A 475 2.63 -28.99 -9.46
C ALA A 475 1.58 -28.37 -8.53
N ILE A 476 1.73 -27.08 -8.16
CA ILE A 476 0.76 -26.36 -7.33
C ILE A 476 -0.03 -25.30 -8.09
N GLY A 477 0.02 -25.28 -9.43
CA GLY A 477 -0.88 -24.47 -10.23
C GLY A 477 -0.26 -23.40 -11.11
N ALA A 478 1.08 -23.32 -11.25
CA ALA A 478 1.68 -22.37 -12.19
C ALA A 478 1.22 -22.66 -13.62
N ASP A 479 0.72 -21.63 -14.32
CA ASP A 479 0.28 -21.73 -15.71
C ASP A 479 1.47 -21.96 -16.66
N VAL A 480 2.54 -21.22 -16.43
CA VAL A 480 3.78 -21.31 -17.19
C VAL A 480 4.96 -21.56 -16.25
N ASN A 481 5.76 -22.58 -16.56
CA ASN A 481 6.97 -22.88 -15.81
C ASN A 481 8.16 -22.98 -16.80
N LEU A 482 9.13 -22.11 -16.61
CA LEU A 482 10.32 -21.98 -17.45
C LEU A 482 11.57 -22.29 -16.62
N ALA A 483 12.64 -22.72 -17.26
CA ALA A 483 13.94 -22.88 -16.63
C ALA A 483 15.06 -22.46 -17.61
N LEU A 484 16.16 -21.93 -17.07
CA LEU A 484 17.35 -21.66 -17.86
C LEU A 484 18.04 -22.99 -18.26
N ALA A 485 18.69 -23.04 -19.44
CA ALA A 485 19.16 -24.27 -20.06
C ALA A 485 20.27 -25.05 -19.31
N PHE A 486 20.92 -24.44 -18.32
CA PHE A 486 22.02 -25.04 -17.54
C PHE A 486 21.64 -25.38 -16.08
N GLN A 487 20.38 -25.73 -15.86
CA GLN A 487 19.91 -26.09 -14.52
C GLN A 487 20.42 -27.46 -14.06
N PRO A 488 20.97 -27.60 -12.83
CA PRO A 488 21.20 -28.91 -12.24
C PRO A 488 19.86 -29.60 -11.95
N ASP A 489 19.83 -30.93 -12.05
CA ASP A 489 18.62 -31.74 -11.80
C ASP A 489 17.92 -31.33 -10.49
N CYS A 490 16.67 -30.96 -10.58
CA CYS A 490 15.86 -30.44 -9.47
C CYS A 490 15.71 -31.42 -8.27
N CYS A 491 15.91 -32.72 -8.49
CA CYS A 491 15.78 -33.76 -7.47
C CYS A 491 17.09 -34.13 -6.76
N ALA A 492 18.22 -33.76 -7.34
CA ALA A 492 19.54 -34.04 -6.77
C ALA A 492 20.15 -32.78 -6.17
N GLY A 493 19.61 -32.35 -5.05
CA GLY A 493 20.31 -31.37 -4.21
C GLY A 493 21.72 -31.86 -3.95
N SER A 494 22.71 -30.99 -4.16
CA SER A 494 24.16 -31.09 -3.97
C SER A 494 24.73 -32.39 -3.39
N ALA A 495 26.05 -32.61 -3.41
CA ALA A 495 26.78 -33.79 -2.92
C ALA A 495 26.24 -34.43 -1.59
N ARG A 496 25.59 -33.66 -0.72
CA ARG A 496 24.95 -34.16 0.51
C ARG A 496 23.72 -35.04 0.30
N SER A 497 22.90 -34.80 -0.75
CA SER A 497 21.78 -35.70 -1.08
C SER A 497 22.26 -37.01 -1.68
N ARG A 498 23.41 -37.01 -2.34
CA ARG A 498 24.05 -38.25 -2.85
C ARG A 498 24.53 -39.12 -1.69
N GLU A 499 25.08 -38.55 -0.63
CA GLU A 499 25.53 -39.30 0.55
C GLU A 499 24.34 -39.89 1.33
N HIS A 500 23.21 -39.17 1.42
CA HIS A 500 22.02 -39.70 2.11
C HIS A 500 21.33 -40.82 1.32
N ASN A 501 21.29 -40.74 0.00
CA ASN A 501 20.77 -41.80 -0.85
C ASN A 501 21.72 -43.01 -0.95
N SER A 502 23.04 -42.85 -0.83
CA SER A 502 23.99 -43.96 -0.82
C SER A 502 23.96 -44.78 0.48
N SER A 503 23.50 -44.18 1.61
CA SER A 503 23.33 -44.88 2.89
C SER A 503 22.03 -45.69 2.96
N GLN A 504 21.06 -45.47 2.05
CA GLN A 504 19.79 -46.25 2.00
C GLN A 504 19.75 -47.25 0.84
N GLY A 505 20.79 -47.33 0.03
CA GLY A 505 20.82 -48.12 -1.20
C GLY A 505 21.41 -49.52 -1.08
N SER A 506 20.81 -50.41 -0.26
CA SER A 506 20.96 -51.85 -0.46
C SER A 506 19.62 -52.58 -0.40
N ALA A 507 18.73 -52.26 -1.33
CA ALA A 507 17.60 -53.11 -1.69
C ALA A 507 17.32 -52.94 -3.18
N LYS A 508 17.61 -54.02 -3.92
CA LYS A 508 17.40 -54.15 -5.37
C LYS A 508 15.93 -53.93 -5.74
N GLY A 509 15.69 -53.07 -6.69
CA GLY A 509 14.41 -52.96 -7.39
C GLY A 509 14.57 -52.14 -8.66
N GLN A 510 14.81 -52.81 -9.80
CA GLN A 510 14.75 -52.20 -11.13
C GLN A 510 13.30 -51.75 -11.41
N GLY A 511 13.12 -50.46 -11.60
CA GLY A 511 11.90 -49.89 -12.13
C GLY A 511 12.27 -48.66 -12.97
N THR A 512 12.22 -48.79 -14.26
CA THR A 512 12.38 -47.75 -15.26
C THR A 512 11.22 -46.74 -15.13
N TRP A 513 11.55 -45.49 -14.83
CA TRP A 513 10.64 -44.37 -15.01
C TRP A 513 11.16 -43.48 -16.15
N SER A 514 10.44 -43.52 -17.26
CA SER A 514 10.53 -42.53 -18.34
C SER A 514 9.44 -41.48 -18.11
N GLY A 515 9.83 -40.23 -18.10
CA GLY A 515 8.90 -39.10 -18.16
C GLY A 515 9.18 -38.04 -17.11
N CYS A 516 9.97 -37.03 -17.46
CA CYS A 516 9.89 -35.67 -16.95
C CYS A 516 8.87 -34.88 -17.73
#